data_ee2f64b85e418da013ab64e8d6ea6df9
#
_entry.id   ee2f64b85e418da013ab64e8d6ea6df9
#
_cell.length_a   1.000
_cell.length_b   1.000
_cell.length_c   1.000
_cell.angle_alpha   90.00
_cell.angle_beta   90.00
_cell.angle_gamma   90.00
#
_symmetry.space_group_name_H-M   'P 1'
#
loop_
_entity.id
_entity.type
_entity.pdbx_description
1 polymer ?
#
loop_
_entity_poly.entity_id
_entity_poly.type
_entity_poly.pdbx_seq_one_letter_code
_entity_poly.pdbx_strand_id
1 'polypeptide(L)'
;MNGMTEQLDTTAAQSTLPPVLTIAGSDSSGGAGIQADLKTMLANGVFGMSAITAITAQNTMGVTGVQNITPDMVAAQIDAVYTDIPPAAVKIGMVPSAELICTIADRLEAHHARHIVLDPLMVATSGAKLIDDDAITALTERLFPLAEVITPNIPETEVLLDLIAHRGASLDPAKWAEDTDRESTRIVSDTAMEDAGRTVSEHYGCAVLVKGGHGVADASDLLYADGVATWIHGVRVDNPNTHGTGCTLSSAIASNLAKGEALPDAIRHAKDYLTGALGAQLNLGHGSGPMDHAWHWR
;
A
#
# COMPACT_ATOMS: atom_id res chain seq x y z
N MET A 1 31.45 56.36 -3.43
CA MET A 1 31.22 55.02 -2.89
C MET A 1 29.87 54.55 -3.36
N ASN A 2 29.85 53.84 -4.50
CA ASN A 2 28.64 53.28 -5.08
C ASN A 2 28.42 51.88 -4.52
N GLY A 3 27.42 51.77 -3.63
CA GLY A 3 26.98 50.43 -3.19
C GLY A 3 26.11 49.79 -4.27
N MET A 4 26.64 48.84 -4.99
CA MET A 4 25.90 47.92 -5.82
C MET A 4 25.20 46.93 -4.87
N THR A 5 23.89 47.11 -4.67
CA THR A 5 23.02 46.06 -4.12
C THR A 5 22.81 45.03 -5.24
N GLU A 6 23.50 43.90 -5.18
CA GLU A 6 23.16 42.72 -5.96
C GLU A 6 21.74 42.25 -5.57
N GLN A 7 20.78 42.50 -6.46
CA GLN A 7 19.48 41.84 -6.38
C GLN A 7 19.71 40.36 -6.74
N LEU A 8 19.55 39.49 -5.75
CA LEU A 8 19.42 38.05 -5.98
C LEU A 8 18.22 37.81 -6.91
N ASP A 9 18.52 37.33 -8.10
CA ASP A 9 17.52 36.94 -9.10
C ASP A 9 16.82 35.67 -8.57
N THR A 10 15.62 35.83 -7.97
CA THR A 10 14.81 34.75 -7.38
C THR A 10 13.88 34.08 -8.38
N THR A 11 14.21 34.09 -9.67
CA THR A 11 13.52 33.30 -10.71
C THR A 11 14.03 31.86 -10.82
N ALA A 12 14.39 31.21 -9.69
CA ALA A 12 14.47 29.77 -9.65
C ALA A 12 13.04 29.25 -9.86
N ALA A 13 12.80 28.50 -10.96
CA ALA A 13 11.54 27.80 -11.17
C ALA A 13 11.20 27.06 -9.86
N GLN A 14 10.06 27.41 -9.24
CA GLN A 14 9.60 26.73 -8.04
C GLN A 14 9.39 25.27 -8.42
N SER A 15 10.28 24.38 -7.97
CA SER A 15 10.12 22.94 -8.08
C SER A 15 8.95 22.56 -7.17
N THR A 16 7.77 22.42 -7.75
CA THR A 16 6.60 21.93 -7.02
C THR A 16 6.72 20.44 -6.84
N LEU A 17 6.74 19.97 -5.58
CA LEU A 17 6.69 18.55 -5.29
C LEU A 17 5.29 18.01 -5.69
N PRO A 18 5.19 16.89 -6.44
CA PRO A 18 3.89 16.28 -6.73
C PRO A 18 3.17 15.93 -5.43
N PRO A 19 1.88 16.32 -5.25
CA PRO A 19 1.13 15.98 -4.04
C PRO A 19 0.61 14.54 -4.10
N VAL A 20 0.73 13.80 -3.00
CA VAL A 20 0.25 12.42 -2.85
C VAL A 20 -0.56 12.30 -1.57
N LEU A 21 -1.77 11.72 -1.66
CA LEU A 21 -2.64 11.47 -0.50
C LEU A 21 -2.51 10.02 -0.04
N THR A 22 -2.24 9.79 1.25
CA THR A 22 -2.49 8.49 1.86
C THR A 22 -3.82 8.49 2.60
N ILE A 23 -4.60 7.42 2.44
CA ILE A 23 -5.84 7.14 3.14
C ILE A 23 -5.62 5.85 3.93
N ALA A 24 -5.34 5.96 5.23
CA ALA A 24 -4.97 4.80 6.04
C ALA A 24 -5.11 5.08 7.55
N GLY A 25 -4.97 4.03 8.36
CA GLY A 25 -4.87 4.15 9.80
C GLY A 25 -3.53 4.74 10.25
N SER A 26 -3.52 5.27 11.47
CA SER A 26 -2.34 5.81 12.15
C SER A 26 -1.67 4.73 12.99
N ASP A 27 -0.35 4.61 12.92
CA ASP A 27 0.48 3.80 13.82
C ASP A 27 1.27 4.73 14.74
N SER A 28 0.93 4.73 16.06
CA SER A 28 1.57 5.59 17.05
C SER A 28 3.07 5.32 17.22
N SER A 29 3.56 4.13 16.89
CA SER A 29 4.99 3.81 16.89
C SER A 29 5.74 4.35 15.67
N GLY A 30 5.01 4.72 14.64
CA GLY A 30 5.57 5.34 13.43
C GLY A 30 6.17 4.37 12.43
N GLY A 31 6.03 3.05 12.62
CA GLY A 31 6.62 2.04 11.74
C GLY A 31 5.77 1.66 10.54
N ALA A 32 4.45 1.85 10.64
CA ALA A 32 3.48 1.55 9.58
C ALA A 32 2.44 2.69 9.44
N GLY A 33 1.33 2.43 8.76
CA GLY A 33 0.23 3.35 8.58
C GLY A 33 0.66 4.67 7.93
N ILE A 34 -0.12 5.73 8.17
CA ILE A 34 0.16 7.06 7.60
C ILE A 34 1.56 7.57 7.95
N GLN A 35 2.14 7.17 9.08
CA GLN A 35 3.47 7.62 9.49
C GLN A 35 4.57 7.03 8.60
N ALA A 36 4.49 5.75 8.26
CA ALA A 36 5.39 5.14 7.28
C ALA A 36 5.15 5.72 5.89
N ASP A 37 3.88 5.91 5.51
CA ASP A 37 3.49 6.47 4.22
C ASP A 37 4.10 7.88 4.02
N LEU A 38 3.89 8.80 4.96
CA LEU A 38 4.38 10.18 4.87
C LEU A 38 5.91 10.26 4.86
N LYS A 39 6.60 9.41 5.67
CA LYS A 39 8.06 9.31 5.64
C LYS A 39 8.55 8.81 4.28
N THR A 40 7.89 7.79 3.74
CA THR A 40 8.20 7.24 2.41
C THR A 40 7.98 8.26 1.31
N MET A 41 6.86 8.98 1.34
CA MET A 41 6.52 10.03 0.39
C MET A 41 7.56 11.15 0.40
N LEU A 42 7.92 11.64 1.59
CA LEU A 42 8.97 12.65 1.74
C LEU A 42 10.31 12.16 1.18
N ALA A 43 10.70 10.93 1.52
CA ALA A 43 11.94 10.32 1.06
C ALA A 43 11.98 10.11 -0.46
N ASN A 44 10.83 9.89 -1.10
CA ASN A 44 10.70 9.76 -2.56
C ASN A 44 10.45 11.09 -3.28
N GLY A 45 10.58 12.23 -2.58
CA GLY A 45 10.57 13.57 -3.20
C GLY A 45 9.17 14.04 -3.62
N VAL A 46 8.13 13.67 -2.89
CA VAL A 46 6.75 14.13 -3.11
C VAL A 46 6.17 14.79 -1.85
N PHE A 47 5.13 15.60 -2.01
CA PHE A 47 4.42 16.22 -0.89
C PHE A 47 3.35 15.27 -0.37
N GLY A 48 3.58 14.62 0.76
CA GLY A 48 2.66 13.67 1.38
C GLY A 48 1.56 14.37 2.19
N MET A 49 0.31 13.98 1.93
CA MET A 49 -0.89 14.40 2.68
C MET A 49 -1.59 13.15 3.22
N SER A 50 -2.48 13.30 4.22
CA SER A 50 -3.16 12.15 4.82
C SER A 50 -4.62 12.40 5.13
N ALA A 51 -5.46 11.37 4.90
CA ALA A 51 -6.80 11.19 5.48
C ALA A 51 -6.77 9.96 6.40
N ILE A 52 -7.05 10.16 7.68
CA ILE A 52 -6.89 9.13 8.72
C ILE A 52 -8.19 8.34 8.83
N THR A 53 -8.11 7.00 8.73
CA THR A 53 -9.27 6.09 8.84
C THR A 53 -9.46 5.55 10.26
N ALA A 54 -8.37 5.38 11.00
CA ALA A 54 -8.37 4.93 12.40
C ALA A 54 -7.12 5.44 13.14
N ILE A 55 -7.23 5.59 14.45
CA ILE A 55 -6.10 5.86 15.34
C ILE A 55 -5.82 4.60 16.15
N THR A 56 -4.57 4.17 16.21
CA THR A 56 -4.16 3.00 16.99
C THR A 56 -3.28 3.40 18.18
N ALA A 57 -3.44 2.71 19.28
CA ALA A 57 -2.43 2.60 20.34
C ALA A 57 -1.57 1.38 20.01
N GLN A 58 -0.44 1.61 19.35
CA GLN A 58 0.38 0.58 18.73
C GLN A 58 1.86 0.81 19.00
N ASN A 59 2.61 -0.28 19.12
CA ASN A 59 4.06 -0.31 19.19
C ASN A 59 4.61 -1.55 18.47
N THR A 60 5.93 -1.79 18.54
CA THR A 60 6.57 -2.93 17.87
C THR A 60 6.12 -4.30 18.40
N MET A 61 5.47 -4.36 19.55
CA MET A 61 4.96 -5.59 20.18
C MET A 61 3.51 -5.89 19.76
N GLY A 62 2.75 -4.90 19.24
CA GLY A 62 1.37 -5.09 18.80
C GLY A 62 0.47 -3.88 18.98
N VAL A 63 -0.81 -4.10 18.73
CA VAL A 63 -1.89 -3.11 18.84
C VAL A 63 -2.68 -3.36 20.12
N THR A 64 -2.82 -2.36 20.99
CA THR A 64 -3.54 -2.43 22.26
C THR A 64 -4.86 -1.66 22.26
N GLY A 65 -5.10 -0.84 21.25
CA GLY A 65 -6.35 -0.09 21.10
C GLY A 65 -6.51 0.44 19.69
N VAL A 66 -7.76 0.50 19.22
CA VAL A 66 -8.13 1.05 17.92
C VAL A 66 -9.34 1.94 18.09
N GLN A 67 -9.32 3.12 17.51
CA GLN A 67 -10.46 4.01 17.41
C GLN A 67 -10.68 4.38 15.93
N ASN A 68 -11.76 3.92 15.35
CA ASN A 68 -12.14 4.27 13.98
C ASN A 68 -12.56 5.74 13.92
N ILE A 69 -12.21 6.40 12.83
CA ILE A 69 -12.70 7.73 12.48
C ILE A 69 -14.07 7.57 11.81
N THR A 70 -14.99 8.49 12.06
CA THR A 70 -16.33 8.43 11.47
C THR A 70 -16.29 8.64 9.95
N PRO A 71 -17.17 7.99 9.17
CA PRO A 71 -17.25 8.16 7.73
C PRO A 71 -17.35 9.61 7.29
N ASP A 72 -18.18 10.43 7.95
CA ASP A 72 -18.30 11.87 7.67
C ASP A 72 -16.95 12.60 7.82
N MET A 73 -16.17 12.26 8.84
CA MET A 73 -14.87 12.92 9.06
C MET A 73 -13.84 12.44 8.04
N VAL A 74 -13.86 11.17 7.61
CA VAL A 74 -12.98 10.68 6.55
C VAL A 74 -13.34 11.34 5.22
N ALA A 75 -14.63 11.45 4.90
CA ALA A 75 -15.10 12.19 3.73
C ALA A 75 -14.61 13.65 3.76
N ALA A 76 -14.79 14.34 4.88
CA ALA A 76 -14.38 15.73 5.05
C ALA A 76 -12.86 15.93 4.90
N GLN A 77 -12.03 15.00 5.37
CA GLN A 77 -10.57 15.04 5.17
C GLN A 77 -10.22 14.91 3.69
N ILE A 78 -10.84 13.97 2.96
CA ILE A 78 -10.59 13.77 1.53
C ILE A 78 -11.03 15.02 0.76
N ASP A 79 -12.24 15.53 1.00
CA ASP A 79 -12.77 16.71 0.32
C ASP A 79 -11.92 17.97 0.59
N ALA A 80 -11.44 18.15 1.83
CA ALA A 80 -10.57 19.27 2.18
C ALA A 80 -9.26 19.25 1.39
N VAL A 81 -8.65 18.07 1.21
CA VAL A 81 -7.43 17.91 0.42
C VAL A 81 -7.70 18.19 -1.06
N TYR A 82 -8.73 17.57 -1.64
CA TYR A 82 -9.01 17.71 -3.08
C TYR A 82 -9.44 19.12 -3.50
N THR A 83 -10.06 19.87 -2.59
CA THR A 83 -10.52 21.23 -2.88
C THR A 83 -9.41 22.29 -2.86
N ASP A 84 -8.26 22.01 -2.24
CA ASP A 84 -7.14 22.95 -2.09
C ASP A 84 -5.85 22.44 -2.79
N ILE A 85 -5.44 21.20 -2.49
CA ILE A 85 -4.22 20.59 -3.04
C ILE A 85 -4.59 19.24 -3.68
N PRO A 86 -5.16 19.21 -4.91
CA PRO A 86 -5.57 17.98 -5.55
C PRO A 86 -4.40 16.99 -5.69
N PRO A 87 -4.52 15.75 -5.18
CA PRO A 87 -3.45 14.77 -5.26
C PRO A 87 -3.19 14.31 -6.71
N ALA A 88 -1.91 14.14 -7.07
CA ALA A 88 -1.50 13.52 -8.32
C ALA A 88 -1.61 11.98 -8.26
N ALA A 89 -1.50 11.40 -7.05
CA ALA A 89 -1.71 9.98 -6.80
C ALA A 89 -2.31 9.76 -5.41
N VAL A 90 -2.93 8.60 -5.20
CA VAL A 90 -3.53 8.19 -3.91
C VAL A 90 -2.99 6.84 -3.51
N LYS A 91 -2.57 6.69 -2.26
CA LYS A 91 -2.31 5.39 -1.65
C LYS A 91 -3.43 5.07 -0.67
N ILE A 92 -3.99 3.87 -0.75
CA ILE A 92 -4.96 3.37 0.23
C ILE A 92 -4.31 2.23 1.00
N GLY A 93 -4.34 2.34 2.33
CA GLY A 93 -3.86 1.29 3.24
C GLY A 93 -5.01 0.67 4.03
N MET A 94 -4.84 0.54 5.36
CA MET A 94 -5.85 -0.05 6.23
C MET A 94 -7.12 0.79 6.30
N VAL A 95 -8.25 0.18 5.92
CA VAL A 95 -9.62 0.72 6.08
C VAL A 95 -10.44 -0.30 6.87
N PRO A 96 -10.88 0.02 8.09
CA PRO A 96 -11.37 -0.99 9.03
C PRO A 96 -12.79 -1.50 8.79
N SER A 97 -13.63 -0.83 7.99
CA SER A 97 -15.05 -1.20 7.84
C SER A 97 -15.58 -0.98 6.43
N ALA A 98 -16.62 -1.74 6.06
CA ALA A 98 -17.33 -1.60 4.79
C ALA A 98 -17.90 -0.18 4.58
N GLU A 99 -18.41 0.45 5.63
CA GLU A 99 -18.95 1.81 5.56
C GLU A 99 -17.86 2.83 5.18
N LEU A 100 -16.69 2.73 5.80
CA LEU A 100 -15.55 3.59 5.45
C LEU A 100 -15.04 3.33 4.03
N ILE A 101 -15.00 2.07 3.60
CA ILE A 101 -14.62 1.69 2.24
C ILE A 101 -15.55 2.33 1.22
N CYS A 102 -16.88 2.21 1.41
CA CYS A 102 -17.86 2.85 0.54
C CYS A 102 -17.72 4.37 0.53
N THR A 103 -17.54 4.99 1.69
CA THR A 103 -17.34 6.44 1.81
C THR A 103 -16.09 6.90 1.05
N ILE A 104 -14.98 6.20 1.19
CA ILE A 104 -13.74 6.51 0.47
C ILE A 104 -13.93 6.37 -1.04
N ALA A 105 -14.56 5.27 -1.49
CA ALA A 105 -14.85 5.05 -2.90
C ALA A 105 -15.70 6.18 -3.49
N ASP A 106 -16.81 6.56 -2.81
CA ASP A 106 -17.67 7.66 -3.22
C ASP A 106 -16.92 8.99 -3.38
N ARG A 107 -16.00 9.29 -2.46
CA ARG A 107 -15.20 10.54 -2.56
C ARG A 107 -14.17 10.47 -3.68
N LEU A 108 -13.47 9.35 -3.85
CA LEU A 108 -12.49 9.18 -4.92
C LEU A 108 -13.14 9.24 -6.30
N GLU A 109 -14.32 8.64 -6.48
CA GLU A 109 -15.12 8.74 -7.70
C GLU A 109 -15.56 10.20 -7.95
N ALA A 110 -16.10 10.87 -6.94
CA ALA A 110 -16.58 12.26 -7.06
C ALA A 110 -15.46 13.24 -7.44
N HIS A 111 -14.24 13.00 -6.97
CA HIS A 111 -13.08 13.82 -7.28
C HIS A 111 -12.29 13.34 -8.51
N HIS A 112 -12.74 12.29 -9.21
CA HIS A 112 -12.03 11.69 -10.35
C HIS A 112 -10.57 11.35 -10.03
N ALA A 113 -10.34 10.75 -8.87
CA ALA A 113 -9.02 10.36 -8.38
C ALA A 113 -8.27 9.51 -9.40
N ARG A 114 -6.95 9.71 -9.49
CA ARG A 114 -6.08 8.99 -10.42
C ARG A 114 -4.91 8.35 -9.68
N HIS A 115 -4.25 7.40 -10.34
CA HIS A 115 -3.06 6.73 -9.82
C HIS A 115 -3.28 6.19 -8.39
N ILE A 116 -4.37 5.41 -8.24
CA ILE A 116 -4.74 4.80 -6.96
C ILE A 116 -3.95 3.51 -6.77
N VAL A 117 -3.09 3.48 -5.75
CA VAL A 117 -2.35 2.31 -5.29
C VAL A 117 -3.02 1.78 -4.03
N LEU A 118 -3.54 0.57 -4.07
CA LEU A 118 -4.26 -0.02 -2.96
C LEU A 118 -3.52 -1.22 -2.39
N ASP A 119 -3.14 -1.14 -1.11
CA ASP A 119 -2.58 -2.26 -0.35
C ASP A 119 -3.73 -2.95 0.40
N PRO A 120 -4.20 -4.13 -0.08
CA PRO A 120 -5.39 -4.76 0.45
C PRO A 120 -5.10 -5.52 1.75
N LEU A 121 -4.86 -4.79 2.83
CA LEU A 121 -4.55 -5.34 4.15
C LEU A 121 -5.74 -6.15 4.72
N MET A 122 -5.93 -7.38 4.23
CA MET A 122 -6.99 -8.29 4.64
C MET A 122 -6.54 -9.25 5.74
N VAL A 123 -5.28 -9.69 5.67
CA VAL A 123 -4.71 -10.70 6.55
C VAL A 123 -3.34 -10.26 7.03
N ALA A 124 -3.10 -10.33 8.34
CA ALA A 124 -1.77 -10.09 8.91
C ALA A 124 -0.77 -11.15 8.45
N THR A 125 0.52 -10.85 8.48
CA THR A 125 1.59 -11.82 8.18
C THR A 125 1.51 -13.08 9.07
N SER A 126 0.90 -12.96 10.26
CA SER A 126 0.62 -14.07 11.18
C SER A 126 -0.57 -14.94 10.75
N GLY A 127 -1.29 -14.60 9.67
CA GLY A 127 -2.52 -15.26 9.24
C GLY A 127 -3.78 -14.77 9.95
N ALA A 128 -3.69 -13.80 10.87
CA ALA A 128 -4.86 -13.25 11.54
C ALA A 128 -5.66 -12.34 10.59
N LYS A 129 -6.98 -12.52 10.55
CA LYS A 129 -7.91 -11.67 9.81
C LYS A 129 -7.88 -10.24 10.38
N LEU A 130 -7.71 -9.25 9.52
CA LEU A 130 -7.60 -7.84 9.90
C LEU A 130 -8.89 -7.04 9.65
N ILE A 131 -9.76 -7.52 8.76
CA ILE A 131 -11.03 -6.87 8.41
C ILE A 131 -12.14 -7.91 8.29
N ASP A 132 -13.39 -7.52 8.47
CA ASP A 132 -14.55 -8.39 8.41
C ASP A 132 -14.95 -8.76 6.96
N ASP A 133 -15.80 -9.79 6.78
CA ASP A 133 -16.19 -10.30 5.46
C ASP A 133 -16.93 -9.26 4.61
N ASP A 134 -17.80 -8.44 5.23
CA ASP A 134 -18.49 -7.34 4.56
C ASP A 134 -17.52 -6.24 4.09
N ALA A 135 -16.46 -6.00 4.86
CA ALA A 135 -15.40 -5.05 4.46
C ALA A 135 -14.56 -5.60 3.30
N ILE A 136 -14.28 -6.91 3.25
CA ILE A 136 -13.59 -7.52 2.11
C ILE A 136 -14.45 -7.41 0.84
N THR A 137 -15.76 -7.69 0.96
CA THR A 137 -16.70 -7.55 -0.15
C THR A 137 -16.73 -6.09 -0.64
N ALA A 138 -16.88 -5.13 0.25
CA ALA A 138 -16.87 -3.72 -0.10
C ALA A 138 -15.53 -3.29 -0.75
N LEU A 139 -14.40 -3.80 -0.25
CA LEU A 139 -13.07 -3.51 -0.79
C LEU A 139 -12.96 -3.96 -2.26
N THR A 140 -13.36 -5.20 -2.53
CA THR A 140 -13.26 -5.79 -3.87
C THR A 140 -14.28 -5.22 -4.85
N GLU A 141 -15.47 -4.85 -4.40
CA GLU A 141 -16.54 -4.32 -5.26
C GLU A 141 -16.45 -2.81 -5.48
N ARG A 142 -15.90 -2.04 -4.51
CA ARG A 142 -15.93 -0.59 -4.56
C ARG A 142 -14.57 0.07 -4.78
N LEU A 143 -13.49 -0.45 -4.21
CA LEU A 143 -12.16 0.17 -4.33
C LEU A 143 -11.28 -0.49 -5.38
N PHE A 144 -11.35 -1.81 -5.60
CA PHE A 144 -10.54 -2.46 -6.64
C PHE A 144 -10.79 -1.91 -8.04
N PRO A 145 -12.06 -1.65 -8.46
CA PRO A 145 -12.32 -1.07 -9.78
C PRO A 145 -11.75 0.35 -9.98
N LEU A 146 -11.44 1.06 -8.89
CA LEU A 146 -10.84 2.39 -8.93
C LEU A 146 -9.31 2.36 -8.92
N ALA A 147 -8.73 1.22 -8.51
CA ALA A 147 -7.29 1.09 -8.36
C ALA A 147 -6.58 0.93 -9.71
N GLU A 148 -5.48 1.66 -9.90
CA GLU A 148 -4.55 1.38 -10.99
C GLU A 148 -3.79 0.08 -10.71
N VAL A 149 -3.39 -0.12 -9.44
CA VAL A 149 -2.73 -1.34 -9.00
C VAL A 149 -3.13 -1.70 -7.57
N ILE A 150 -3.40 -2.98 -7.34
CA ILE A 150 -3.51 -3.57 -6.01
C ILE A 150 -2.22 -4.33 -5.68
N THR A 151 -1.82 -4.34 -4.40
CA THR A 151 -0.52 -4.92 -3.98
C THR A 151 -0.69 -6.05 -2.95
N PRO A 152 -1.43 -7.13 -3.24
CA PRO A 152 -1.61 -8.23 -2.31
C PRO A 152 -0.30 -9.02 -2.10
N ASN A 153 -0.10 -9.52 -0.87
CA ASN A 153 0.89 -10.58 -0.62
C ASN A 153 0.33 -11.95 -1.05
N ILE A 154 1.16 -13.02 -1.01
CA ILE A 154 0.72 -14.37 -1.40
C ILE A 154 -0.52 -14.82 -0.61
N PRO A 155 -0.57 -14.76 0.74
CA PRO A 155 -1.79 -15.12 1.48
C PRO A 155 -3.02 -14.30 1.08
N GLU A 156 -2.88 -13.00 0.85
CA GLU A 156 -3.97 -12.13 0.40
C GLU A 156 -4.42 -12.49 -1.03
N THR A 157 -3.48 -12.84 -1.91
CA THR A 157 -3.79 -13.29 -3.27
C THR A 157 -4.55 -14.63 -3.25
N GLU A 158 -4.17 -15.57 -2.39
CA GLU A 158 -4.90 -16.82 -2.20
C GLU A 158 -6.33 -16.59 -1.70
N VAL A 159 -6.54 -15.61 -0.80
CA VAL A 159 -7.88 -15.18 -0.38
C VAL A 159 -8.70 -14.66 -1.55
N LEU A 160 -8.11 -13.83 -2.41
CA LEU A 160 -8.79 -13.30 -3.59
C LEU A 160 -9.17 -14.41 -4.58
N LEU A 161 -8.30 -15.40 -4.77
CA LEU A 161 -8.60 -16.58 -5.62
C LEU A 161 -9.78 -17.39 -5.05
N ASP A 162 -9.82 -17.60 -3.73
CA ASP A 162 -10.94 -18.28 -3.07
C ASP A 162 -12.25 -17.52 -3.26
N LEU A 163 -12.23 -16.19 -3.14
CA LEU A 163 -13.39 -15.34 -3.40
C LEU A 163 -13.90 -15.47 -4.84
N ILE A 164 -12.99 -15.51 -5.79
CA ILE A 164 -13.31 -15.66 -7.21
C ILE A 164 -13.92 -17.04 -7.49
N ALA A 165 -13.35 -18.10 -6.91
CA ALA A 165 -13.78 -19.48 -7.12
C ALA A 165 -15.13 -19.79 -6.40
N HIS A 166 -15.34 -19.23 -5.21
CA HIS A 166 -16.44 -19.60 -4.32
C HIS A 166 -17.36 -18.40 -4.04
N ARG A 167 -17.90 -17.77 -5.05
CA ARG A 167 -18.84 -16.64 -4.87
C ARG A 167 -19.92 -16.96 -3.83
N GLY A 168 -19.75 -16.42 -2.60
CA GLY A 168 -20.67 -16.58 -1.47
C GLY A 168 -20.21 -17.51 -0.34
N ALA A 169 -19.00 -18.05 -0.37
CA ALA A 169 -18.44 -18.79 0.77
C ALA A 169 -17.98 -17.84 1.89
N SER A 170 -18.20 -18.24 3.13
CA SER A 170 -17.69 -17.50 4.32
C SER A 170 -16.18 -17.47 4.31
N LEU A 171 -15.61 -16.28 4.45
CA LEU A 171 -14.16 -16.03 4.50
C LEU A 171 -13.59 -16.21 5.92
N ASP A 172 -14.07 -17.21 6.67
CA ASP A 172 -13.57 -17.51 8.00
C ASP A 172 -12.18 -18.17 7.93
N PRO A 173 -11.09 -17.47 8.36
CA PRO A 173 -9.73 -17.99 8.30
C PRO A 173 -9.55 -19.30 9.11
N ALA A 174 -10.35 -19.52 10.15
CA ALA A 174 -10.32 -20.77 10.91
C ALA A 174 -10.79 -21.97 10.06
N LYS A 175 -11.68 -21.74 9.10
CA LYS A 175 -12.11 -22.77 8.16
C LYS A 175 -11.13 -22.98 7.01
N TRP A 176 -10.27 -22.00 6.73
CA TRP A 176 -9.27 -22.11 5.66
C TRP A 176 -8.17 -23.13 5.95
N ALA A 177 -7.81 -23.32 7.23
CA ALA A 177 -6.79 -24.30 7.61
C ALA A 177 -7.28 -25.75 7.50
N GLU A 178 -8.62 -25.97 7.49
CA GLU A 178 -9.24 -27.30 7.47
C GLU A 178 -9.77 -27.69 6.06
N ASP A 179 -9.81 -26.75 5.11
CA ASP A 179 -10.38 -26.98 3.78
C ASP A 179 -9.34 -27.62 2.83
N THR A 180 -9.49 -28.92 2.60
CA THR A 180 -8.63 -29.71 1.69
C THR A 180 -8.83 -29.36 0.21
N ASP A 181 -9.92 -28.69 -0.17
CA ASP A 181 -10.20 -28.30 -1.55
C ASP A 181 -9.41 -27.04 -1.98
N ARG A 182 -8.74 -26.38 -1.06
CA ARG A 182 -7.87 -25.19 -1.31
C ARG A 182 -6.54 -25.49 -2.00
N GLU A 183 -6.24 -26.74 -2.30
CA GLU A 183 -4.99 -27.09 -2.99
C GLU A 183 -4.86 -26.41 -4.36
N SER A 184 -6.00 -26.07 -4.99
CA SER A 184 -6.05 -25.38 -6.29
C SER A 184 -5.79 -23.86 -6.22
N THR A 185 -5.89 -23.23 -5.05
CA THR A 185 -5.67 -21.78 -4.87
C THR A 185 -4.33 -21.46 -4.22
N ARG A 186 -3.53 -22.47 -3.83
CA ARG A 186 -2.22 -22.27 -3.22
C ARG A 186 -1.16 -21.87 -4.23
N ILE A 187 -0.41 -20.84 -3.91
CA ILE A 187 0.68 -20.32 -4.74
C ILE A 187 2.00 -20.94 -4.25
N VAL A 188 2.42 -22.02 -4.92
CA VAL A 188 3.62 -22.82 -4.55
C VAL A 188 4.71 -22.80 -5.64
N SER A 189 4.50 -22.07 -6.73
CA SER A 189 5.46 -21.97 -7.84
C SER A 189 5.30 -20.64 -8.58
N ASP A 190 6.30 -20.27 -9.37
CA ASP A 190 6.27 -19.08 -10.22
C ASP A 190 5.09 -19.13 -11.22
N THR A 191 4.84 -20.28 -11.84
CA THR A 191 3.68 -20.45 -12.74
C THR A 191 2.36 -20.25 -12.02
N ALA A 192 2.21 -20.79 -10.79
CA ALA A 192 1.01 -20.57 -9.98
C ALA A 192 0.84 -19.09 -9.61
N MET A 193 1.93 -18.36 -9.36
CA MET A 193 1.91 -16.94 -9.07
C MET A 193 1.51 -16.11 -10.30
N GLU A 194 1.97 -16.47 -11.50
CA GLU A 194 1.56 -15.85 -12.77
C GLU A 194 0.08 -16.10 -13.07
N ASP A 195 -0.40 -17.32 -12.89
CA ASP A 195 -1.81 -17.67 -13.06
C ASP A 195 -2.71 -16.94 -12.04
N ALA A 196 -2.25 -16.82 -10.80
CA ALA A 196 -2.94 -16.08 -9.75
C ALA A 196 -3.04 -14.60 -10.09
N GLY A 197 -1.92 -13.96 -10.43
CA GLY A 197 -1.88 -12.55 -10.81
C GLY A 197 -2.80 -12.26 -12.00
N ARG A 198 -2.78 -13.12 -13.03
CA ARG A 198 -3.68 -13.03 -14.17
C ARG A 198 -5.15 -13.15 -13.76
N THR A 199 -5.50 -14.19 -13.01
CA THR A 199 -6.88 -14.46 -12.60
C THR A 199 -7.48 -13.30 -11.79
N VAL A 200 -6.71 -12.77 -10.83
CA VAL A 200 -7.14 -11.64 -10.00
C VAL A 200 -7.26 -10.36 -10.84
N SER A 201 -6.29 -10.08 -11.72
CA SER A 201 -6.31 -8.89 -12.58
C SER A 201 -7.49 -8.90 -13.56
N GLU A 202 -7.71 -10.02 -14.25
CA GLU A 202 -8.82 -10.16 -15.21
C GLU A 202 -10.18 -10.08 -14.52
N HIS A 203 -10.30 -10.60 -13.28
CA HIS A 203 -11.55 -10.59 -12.54
C HIS A 203 -11.92 -9.20 -12.04
N TYR A 204 -10.96 -8.45 -11.48
CA TYR A 204 -11.22 -7.14 -10.87
C TYR A 204 -10.95 -5.95 -11.80
N GLY A 205 -10.32 -6.17 -12.96
CA GLY A 205 -10.08 -5.15 -13.96
C GLY A 205 -9.00 -4.14 -13.60
N CYS A 206 -8.03 -4.49 -12.74
CA CYS A 206 -6.91 -3.63 -12.33
C CYS A 206 -5.58 -4.38 -12.43
N ALA A 207 -4.46 -3.64 -12.45
CA ALA A 207 -3.16 -4.28 -12.33
C ALA A 207 -2.96 -4.90 -10.94
N VAL A 208 -2.21 -6.01 -10.88
CA VAL A 208 -1.95 -6.74 -9.63
C VAL A 208 -0.45 -6.92 -9.43
N LEU A 209 0.07 -6.42 -8.32
CA LEU A 209 1.41 -6.72 -7.87
C LEU A 209 1.35 -7.78 -6.76
N VAL A 210 1.52 -9.04 -7.13
CA VAL A 210 1.64 -10.12 -6.13
C VAL A 210 2.99 -10.02 -5.45
N LYS A 211 2.98 -9.67 -4.16
CA LYS A 211 4.21 -9.52 -3.36
C LYS A 211 4.76 -10.89 -2.98
N GLY A 212 5.97 -11.20 -3.46
CA GLY A 212 6.75 -12.36 -3.07
C GLY A 212 7.34 -12.20 -1.66
N GLY A 213 8.50 -12.78 -1.42
CA GLY A 213 9.20 -12.65 -0.12
C GLY A 213 8.74 -13.65 0.94
N HIS A 214 7.68 -14.40 0.73
CA HIS A 214 7.28 -15.55 1.54
C HIS A 214 7.92 -16.86 1.04
N GLY A 215 8.53 -16.84 -0.16
CA GLY A 215 9.29 -17.95 -0.71
C GLY A 215 10.68 -18.11 -0.11
N VAL A 216 11.29 -19.29 -0.31
CA VAL A 216 12.57 -19.67 0.32
C VAL A 216 13.77 -19.08 -0.43
N ALA A 217 13.64 -18.71 -1.72
CA ALA A 217 14.78 -18.44 -2.59
C ALA A 217 15.09 -16.95 -2.79
N ASP A 218 14.09 -16.10 -3.05
CA ASP A 218 14.31 -14.67 -3.30
C ASP A 218 13.11 -13.82 -2.84
N ALA A 219 13.18 -12.51 -3.04
CA ALA A 219 12.13 -11.55 -2.71
C ALA A 219 11.50 -10.95 -3.98
N SER A 220 11.37 -11.74 -5.05
CA SER A 220 10.78 -11.28 -6.31
C SER A 220 9.27 -11.11 -6.18
N ASP A 221 8.74 -10.05 -6.81
CA ASP A 221 7.32 -9.77 -6.91
C ASP A 221 6.88 -9.96 -8.38
N LEU A 222 5.61 -10.28 -8.60
CA LEU A 222 5.03 -10.42 -9.92
C LEU A 222 4.03 -9.30 -10.17
N LEU A 223 4.29 -8.45 -11.17
CA LEU A 223 3.31 -7.53 -11.72
C LEU A 223 2.56 -8.21 -12.88
N TYR A 224 1.24 -8.25 -12.80
CA TYR A 224 0.38 -8.56 -13.94
C TYR A 224 -0.42 -7.29 -14.30
N ALA A 225 -0.15 -6.77 -15.49
CA ALA A 225 -0.79 -5.57 -16.01
C ALA A 225 -0.92 -5.66 -17.54
N ASP A 226 -2.02 -5.16 -18.09
CA ASP A 226 -2.27 -5.12 -19.56
C ASP A 226 -2.08 -6.48 -20.27
N GLY A 227 -2.40 -7.56 -19.59
CA GLY A 227 -2.24 -8.93 -20.12
C GLY A 227 -0.81 -9.47 -20.08
N VAL A 228 0.12 -8.77 -19.44
CA VAL A 228 1.55 -9.13 -19.38
C VAL A 228 1.99 -9.40 -17.94
N ALA A 229 2.63 -10.54 -17.73
CA ALA A 229 3.32 -10.88 -16.49
C ALA A 229 4.76 -10.33 -16.53
N THR A 230 5.14 -9.56 -15.53
CA THR A 230 6.48 -8.95 -15.40
C THR A 230 7.04 -9.25 -14.01
N TRP A 231 8.16 -9.98 -13.96
CA TRP A 231 8.85 -10.24 -12.71
C TRP A 231 9.72 -9.07 -12.29
N ILE A 232 9.51 -8.61 -11.07
CA ILE A 232 10.31 -7.58 -10.41
C ILE A 232 11.24 -8.29 -9.41
N HIS A 233 12.45 -8.55 -9.85
CA HIS A 233 13.42 -9.25 -9.02
C HIS A 233 13.87 -8.41 -7.83
N GLY A 234 14.03 -9.05 -6.68
CA GLY A 234 14.47 -8.40 -5.44
C GLY A 234 15.42 -9.30 -4.65
N VAL A 235 16.35 -8.67 -3.98
CA VAL A 235 17.27 -9.36 -3.07
C VAL A 235 16.62 -9.49 -1.71
N ARG A 236 16.63 -10.69 -1.13
CA ARG A 236 16.18 -10.90 0.25
C ARG A 236 17.16 -10.26 1.22
N VAL A 237 16.64 -9.34 2.02
CA VAL A 237 17.40 -8.72 3.12
C VAL A 237 17.06 -9.47 4.40
N ASP A 238 18.06 -10.01 5.07
CA ASP A 238 17.89 -10.63 6.38
C ASP A 238 17.77 -9.54 7.45
N ASN A 239 16.52 -9.18 7.75
CA ASN A 239 16.20 -8.16 8.75
C ASN A 239 14.92 -8.57 9.48
N PRO A 240 14.93 -8.70 10.82
CA PRO A 240 13.74 -8.99 11.61
C PRO A 240 12.77 -7.79 11.67
N ASN A 241 13.22 -6.59 11.32
CA ASN A 241 12.46 -5.34 11.40
C ASN A 241 11.72 -5.12 10.07
N THR A 242 10.60 -5.80 9.90
CA THR A 242 9.79 -5.79 8.66
C THR A 242 8.46 -5.04 8.83
N HIS A 243 8.26 -4.37 9.99
CA HIS A 243 7.02 -3.64 10.25
C HIS A 243 6.86 -2.46 9.28
N GLY A 244 5.75 -2.46 8.56
CA GLY A 244 5.42 -1.40 7.58
C GLY A 244 5.99 -1.60 6.17
N THR A 245 6.55 -2.76 5.82
CA THR A 245 7.07 -3.03 4.46
C THR A 245 6.02 -2.84 3.37
N GLY A 246 4.78 -3.34 3.58
CA GLY A 246 3.66 -3.13 2.64
C GLY A 246 3.30 -1.66 2.47
N CYS A 247 3.13 -0.94 3.58
CA CYS A 247 2.87 0.50 3.56
C CYS A 247 3.96 1.27 2.83
N THR A 248 5.23 0.94 3.09
CA THR A 248 6.39 1.58 2.43
C THR A 248 6.41 1.30 0.94
N LEU A 249 6.21 0.05 0.50
CA LEU A 249 6.19 -0.30 -0.91
C LEU A 249 5.07 0.42 -1.66
N SER A 250 3.84 0.32 -1.17
CA SER A 250 2.67 0.92 -1.82
C SER A 250 2.75 2.45 -1.86
N SER A 251 3.29 3.10 -0.83
CA SER A 251 3.51 4.55 -0.81
C SER A 251 4.63 5.01 -1.73
N ALA A 252 5.70 4.21 -1.87
CA ALA A 252 6.76 4.50 -2.84
C ALA A 252 6.25 4.35 -4.28
N ILE A 253 5.42 3.33 -4.58
CA ILE A 253 4.77 3.18 -5.88
C ILE A 253 3.91 4.41 -6.18
N ALA A 254 3.03 4.82 -5.26
CA ALA A 254 2.19 6.01 -5.44
C ALA A 254 3.02 7.28 -5.65
N SER A 255 4.15 7.41 -4.94
CA SER A 255 5.08 8.53 -5.10
C SER A 255 5.69 8.58 -6.50
N ASN A 256 6.08 7.42 -7.05
CA ASN A 256 6.70 7.33 -8.37
C ASN A 256 5.67 7.57 -9.50
N LEU A 257 4.45 7.05 -9.35
CA LEU A 257 3.34 7.36 -10.26
C LEU A 257 3.00 8.85 -10.26
N ALA A 258 3.00 9.51 -9.10
CA ALA A 258 2.77 10.95 -8.99
C ALA A 258 3.84 11.78 -9.71
N LYS A 259 5.06 11.27 -9.87
CA LYS A 259 6.14 11.86 -10.67
C LYS A 259 6.01 11.60 -12.17
N GLY A 260 5.02 10.81 -12.60
CA GLY A 260 4.76 10.47 -14.00
C GLY A 260 5.51 9.24 -14.51
N GLU A 261 6.04 8.40 -13.63
CA GLU A 261 6.67 7.15 -14.03
C GLU A 261 5.63 6.13 -14.53
N ALA A 262 5.99 5.28 -15.49
CA ALA A 262 5.17 4.15 -15.89
C ALA A 262 5.11 3.11 -14.76
N LEU A 263 3.97 2.40 -14.62
CA LEU A 263 3.73 1.48 -13.50
C LEU A 263 4.85 0.45 -13.27
N PRO A 264 5.43 -0.23 -14.29
CA PRO A 264 6.52 -1.17 -14.05
C PRO A 264 7.80 -0.53 -13.49
N ASP A 265 8.11 0.70 -13.91
CA ASP A 265 9.28 1.45 -13.43
C ASP A 265 9.02 1.99 -12.03
N ALA A 266 7.81 2.53 -11.77
CA ALA A 266 7.38 2.98 -10.45
C ALA A 266 7.50 1.87 -9.39
N ILE A 267 7.13 0.62 -9.75
CA ILE A 267 7.26 -0.54 -8.88
C ILE A 267 8.72 -0.92 -8.67
N ARG A 268 9.54 -0.93 -9.72
CA ARG A 268 10.97 -1.26 -9.63
C ARG A 268 11.71 -0.29 -8.69
N HIS A 269 11.52 1.01 -8.89
CA HIS A 269 12.12 2.03 -8.03
C HIS A 269 11.60 1.96 -6.58
N ALA A 270 10.32 1.65 -6.38
CA ALA A 270 9.76 1.42 -5.05
C ALA A 270 10.39 0.19 -4.35
N LYS A 271 10.65 -0.88 -5.11
CA LYS A 271 11.34 -2.08 -4.61
C LYS A 271 12.78 -1.79 -4.20
N ASP A 272 13.50 -1.02 -5.02
CA ASP A 272 14.88 -0.59 -4.73
C ASP A 272 14.93 0.27 -3.46
N TYR A 273 14.02 1.22 -3.32
CA TYR A 273 13.87 2.04 -2.12
C TYR A 273 13.60 1.19 -0.87
N LEU A 274 12.64 0.26 -0.95
CA LEU A 274 12.31 -0.66 0.15
C LEU A 274 13.51 -1.52 0.54
N THR A 275 14.24 -2.04 -0.44
CA THR A 275 15.44 -2.86 -0.20
C THR A 275 16.51 -2.08 0.57
N GLY A 276 16.73 -0.81 0.21
CA GLY A 276 17.65 0.07 0.95
C GLY A 276 17.17 0.36 2.38
N ALA A 277 15.87 0.63 2.57
CA ALA A 277 15.29 0.88 3.89
C ALA A 277 15.39 -0.35 4.82
N LEU A 278 15.22 -1.55 4.29
CA LEU A 278 15.45 -2.81 5.00
C LEU A 278 16.94 -3.03 5.31
N GLY A 279 17.82 -2.73 4.34
CA GLY A 279 19.26 -2.90 4.47
C GLY A 279 19.90 -2.04 5.56
N ALA A 280 19.29 -0.90 5.90
CA ALA A 280 19.77 0.02 6.93
C ALA A 280 19.64 -0.52 8.37
N GLN A 281 18.84 -1.57 8.60
CA GLN A 281 18.73 -2.29 9.87
C GLN A 281 18.51 -1.40 11.11
N LEU A 282 17.50 -0.52 11.05
CA LEU A 282 17.13 0.35 12.16
C LEU A 282 16.54 -0.48 13.32
N ASN A 283 17.34 -0.70 14.39
CA ASN A 283 16.96 -1.54 15.53
C ASN A 283 16.27 -0.70 16.62
N LEU A 284 14.95 -0.53 16.50
CA LEU A 284 14.12 0.17 17.50
C LEU A 284 12.99 -0.73 18.00
N GLY A 285 12.75 -0.70 19.30
CA GLY A 285 11.70 -1.48 19.96
C GLY A 285 12.15 -2.88 20.38
N HIS A 286 11.18 -3.71 20.78
CA HIS A 286 11.41 -5.06 21.31
C HIS A 286 10.74 -6.16 20.47
N GLY A 287 9.97 -5.78 19.46
CA GLY A 287 9.30 -6.67 18.49
C GLY A 287 9.81 -6.45 17.08
N SER A 288 8.96 -6.68 16.08
CA SER A 288 9.26 -6.32 14.70
C SER A 288 9.37 -4.80 14.59
N GLY A 289 10.59 -4.29 14.45
CA GLY A 289 10.88 -2.85 14.44
C GLY A 289 10.57 -2.18 13.10
N PRO A 290 10.59 -0.83 13.08
CA PRO A 290 10.42 -0.05 11.86
C PRO A 290 11.65 -0.09 10.96
N MET A 291 11.44 0.21 9.68
CA MET A 291 12.52 0.45 8.72
C MET A 291 13.08 1.87 8.81
N ASP A 292 14.29 2.09 8.30
CA ASP A 292 14.86 3.42 8.13
C ASP A 292 14.41 4.06 6.82
N HIS A 293 13.32 4.81 6.86
CA HIS A 293 12.79 5.51 5.69
C HIS A 293 13.72 6.62 5.14
N ALA A 294 14.70 7.05 5.94
CA ALA A 294 15.66 8.11 5.58
C ALA A 294 17.07 7.59 5.25
N TRP A 295 17.19 6.28 4.97
CA TRP A 295 18.45 5.58 4.79
C TRP A 295 19.40 6.24 3.76
N HIS A 296 18.85 6.83 2.70
CA HIS A 296 19.66 7.45 1.64
C HIS A 296 20.06 8.91 1.92
N TRP A 297 19.67 9.47 3.08
CA TRP A 297 20.05 10.80 3.52
C TRP A 297 21.21 10.77 4.54
N ARG A 298 21.72 9.59 4.87
CA ARG A 298 22.81 9.38 5.84
C ARG A 298 24.12 8.95 5.22
#